data_92b1655c48457c6fdc45d71fb412c66a
#
_entry.id   92b1655c48457c6fdc45d71fb412c66a
#
_cell.length_a   1.000
_cell.length_b   1.000
_cell.length_c   1.000
_cell.angle_alpha   90.00
_cell.angle_beta   90.00
_cell.angle_gamma   90.00
#
_symmetry.space_group_name_H-M   'P 1'
#
loop_
_entity.id
_entity.type
_entity.pdbx_description
1 polymer ?
#
loop_
_entity_poly.entity_id
_entity_poly.type
_entity_poly.pdbx_seq_one_letter_code
_entity_poly.pdbx_strand_id
1 'polypeptide(L)'
;MHERFHYKTLLEVKEKCRELSVDLPFAENTSALAAALDIKGFHIPNRLGIAPMEGADSTKEGKPSEYTERRYVREAIGGSGIIWYEAISLVEEGRSSQTQLLINEENLDAFKRMNEKVKEAGVKANGYEPLLIMQSNHSGRYSNPGNRPHPLIAQRNAYLETFRSADDSCIVSDDYL
;
A
#
# COMPACT_ATOMS: atom_id res chain seq x y z
N MET A 1 -10.62 29.84 3.95
CA MET A 1 -11.49 28.64 3.86
C MET A 1 -11.26 28.03 2.49
N HIS A 2 -10.95 26.74 2.40
CA HIS A 2 -10.75 26.09 1.11
C HIS A 2 -12.10 25.87 0.42
N GLU A 3 -12.17 26.22 -0.86
CA GLU A 3 -13.32 25.93 -1.71
C GLU A 3 -13.41 24.41 -1.91
N ARG A 4 -14.62 23.84 -1.82
CA ARG A 4 -14.85 22.43 -2.13
C ARG A 4 -14.84 22.24 -3.64
N PHE A 5 -14.21 21.15 -4.11
CA PHE A 5 -14.28 20.76 -5.52
C PHE A 5 -15.74 20.43 -5.89
N HIS A 6 -16.30 21.13 -6.85
CA HIS A 6 -17.71 21.00 -7.29
C HIS A 6 -17.87 21.04 -8.81
N TYR A 7 -16.77 21.14 -9.54
CA TYR A 7 -16.76 21.24 -10.99
C TYR A 7 -17.22 19.93 -11.64
N LYS A 8 -18.13 20.02 -12.60
CA LYS A 8 -18.74 18.88 -13.29
C LYS A 8 -18.19 18.65 -14.69
N THR A 9 -17.58 19.69 -15.27
CA THR A 9 -17.06 19.66 -16.63
C THR A 9 -15.59 20.07 -16.66
N LEU A 10 -14.89 19.60 -17.71
CA LEU A 10 -13.51 20.01 -17.94
C LEU A 10 -13.40 21.53 -18.19
N LEU A 11 -14.42 22.12 -18.81
CA LEU A 11 -14.45 23.55 -19.08
C LEU A 11 -14.44 24.36 -17.77
N GLU A 12 -15.29 24.03 -16.83
CA GLU A 12 -15.35 24.67 -15.51
C GLU A 12 -14.01 24.57 -14.77
N VAL A 13 -13.34 23.39 -14.83
CA VAL A 13 -12.01 23.22 -14.23
C VAL A 13 -10.98 24.10 -14.93
N LYS A 14 -10.97 24.16 -16.27
CA LYS A 14 -10.06 25.01 -17.03
C LYS A 14 -10.28 26.50 -16.75
N GLU A 15 -11.51 26.94 -16.56
CA GLU A 15 -11.84 28.30 -16.16
C GLU A 15 -11.31 28.65 -14.79
N LYS A 16 -11.49 27.73 -13.82
CA LYS A 16 -10.94 27.90 -12.47
C LYS A 16 -9.41 27.94 -12.47
N CYS A 17 -8.76 27.12 -13.28
CA CYS A 17 -7.31 27.16 -13.43
C CYS A 17 -6.83 28.53 -13.95
N ARG A 18 -7.54 29.14 -14.94
CA ARG A 18 -7.22 30.45 -15.42
C ARG A 18 -7.42 31.56 -14.36
N GLU A 19 -8.53 31.50 -13.60
CA GLU A 19 -8.79 32.41 -12.49
C GLU A 19 -7.65 32.36 -11.44
N LEU A 20 -7.17 31.15 -11.11
CA LEU A 20 -6.11 30.94 -10.13
C LEU A 20 -4.69 31.11 -10.70
N SER A 21 -4.54 31.36 -12.00
CA SER A 21 -3.26 31.40 -12.71
C SER A 21 -2.44 30.11 -12.53
N VAL A 22 -3.13 28.96 -12.53
CA VAL A 22 -2.52 27.64 -12.42
C VAL A 22 -2.54 26.96 -13.78
N ASP A 23 -1.39 26.43 -14.19
CA ASP A 23 -1.26 25.61 -15.41
C ASP A 23 -1.31 24.14 -15.03
N LEU A 24 -2.41 23.45 -15.38
CA LEU A 24 -2.58 22.02 -15.22
C LEU A 24 -2.66 21.35 -16.60
N PRO A 25 -1.95 20.24 -16.81
CA PRO A 25 -2.09 19.47 -18.03
C PRO A 25 -3.45 18.76 -18.05
N PHE A 26 -4.16 18.86 -19.16
CA PHE A 26 -5.43 18.16 -19.42
C PHE A 26 -5.31 17.29 -20.66
N ALA A 27 -5.80 16.07 -20.58
CA ALA A 27 -5.93 15.17 -21.71
C ALA A 27 -7.40 14.78 -21.91
N GLU A 28 -7.90 14.94 -23.14
CA GLU A 28 -9.25 14.49 -23.52
C GLU A 28 -9.28 12.97 -23.79
N ASN A 29 -8.17 12.44 -24.29
CA ASN A 29 -8.00 11.02 -24.54
C ASN A 29 -7.27 10.35 -23.36
N THR A 30 -7.98 9.48 -22.65
CA THR A 30 -7.45 8.68 -21.51
C THR A 30 -7.21 7.21 -21.87
N SER A 31 -7.27 6.84 -23.16
CA SER A 31 -7.14 5.44 -23.63
C SER A 31 -5.80 4.80 -23.19
N ALA A 32 -4.75 5.62 -22.99
CA ALA A 32 -3.47 5.12 -22.49
C ALA A 32 -3.59 4.43 -21.11
N LEU A 33 -4.56 4.82 -20.28
CA LEU A 33 -4.80 4.17 -18.97
C LEU A 33 -5.34 2.75 -19.11
N ALA A 34 -6.09 2.48 -20.19
CA ALA A 34 -6.64 1.17 -20.49
C ALA A 34 -5.69 0.27 -21.30
N ALA A 35 -4.55 0.82 -21.75
CA ALA A 35 -3.59 0.05 -22.54
C ALA A 35 -2.87 -0.99 -21.69
N ALA A 36 -2.85 -2.23 -22.14
CA ALA A 36 -2.10 -3.31 -21.50
C ALA A 36 -0.59 -3.03 -21.51
N LEU A 37 0.13 -3.68 -20.62
CA LEU A 37 1.56 -3.57 -20.47
C LEU A 37 2.17 -4.93 -20.13
N ASP A 38 3.18 -5.35 -20.87
CA ASP A 38 3.95 -6.56 -20.58
C ASP A 38 5.29 -6.20 -19.95
N ILE A 39 5.53 -6.68 -18.73
CA ILE A 39 6.77 -6.44 -17.98
C ILE A 39 7.33 -7.77 -17.48
N LYS A 40 8.53 -8.12 -17.95
CA LYS A 40 9.27 -9.32 -17.47
C LYS A 40 8.42 -10.60 -17.44
N GLY A 41 7.56 -10.80 -18.46
CA GLY A 41 6.71 -11.98 -18.57
C GLY A 41 5.36 -11.88 -17.84
N PHE A 42 5.06 -10.78 -17.18
CA PHE A 42 3.74 -10.49 -16.59
C PHE A 42 2.93 -9.65 -17.57
N HIS A 43 1.71 -10.11 -17.88
CA HIS A 43 0.73 -9.34 -18.63
C HIS A 43 -0.13 -8.52 -17.66
N ILE A 44 -0.07 -7.20 -17.77
CA ILE A 44 -0.83 -6.27 -16.95
C ILE A 44 -1.93 -5.67 -17.82
N PRO A 45 -3.21 -5.88 -17.50
CA PRO A 45 -4.32 -5.59 -18.43
C PRO A 45 -4.58 -4.10 -18.65
N ASN A 46 -4.06 -3.23 -17.80
CA ASN A 46 -4.17 -1.77 -17.92
C ASN A 46 -3.06 -1.08 -17.13
N ARG A 47 -3.02 0.24 -17.14
CA ARG A 47 -1.99 1.06 -16.45
C ARG A 47 -2.48 1.68 -15.14
N LEU A 48 -3.52 1.12 -14.55
CA LEU A 48 -4.02 1.55 -13.24
C LEU A 48 -3.41 0.66 -12.16
N GLY A 49 -2.77 1.27 -11.18
CA GLY A 49 -2.18 0.58 -10.04
C GLY A 49 -2.63 1.17 -8.72
N ILE A 50 -2.91 0.29 -7.76
CA ILE A 50 -3.11 0.70 -6.37
C ILE A 50 -1.75 0.81 -5.71
N ALA A 51 -1.44 1.99 -5.16
CA ALA A 51 -0.24 2.22 -4.39
C ALA A 51 -0.33 1.57 -3.01
N PRO A 52 0.78 1.06 -2.44
CA PRO A 52 0.78 0.43 -1.13
C PRO A 52 0.47 1.45 -0.03
N MET A 53 -0.51 1.13 0.83
CA MET A 53 -0.87 1.97 1.97
C MET A 53 -1.34 1.08 3.11
N GLU A 54 -0.70 1.19 4.28
CA GLU A 54 -1.08 0.44 5.47
C GLU A 54 -2.50 0.78 5.92
N GLY A 55 -3.35 -0.25 6.00
CA GLY A 55 -4.71 -0.13 6.51
C GLY A 55 -4.79 -0.15 8.04
N ALA A 56 -3.75 -0.67 8.69
CA ALA A 56 -3.72 -0.93 10.14
C ALA A 56 -4.98 -1.68 10.62
N ASP A 57 -5.44 -2.60 9.81
CA ASP A 57 -6.72 -3.31 9.97
C ASP A 57 -6.57 -4.85 10.01
N SER A 58 -5.34 -5.37 10.15
CA SER A 58 -5.11 -6.80 10.35
C SER A 58 -5.60 -7.28 11.71
N THR A 59 -5.66 -8.60 11.91
CA THR A 59 -5.80 -9.17 13.25
C THR A 59 -4.56 -8.88 14.10
N LYS A 60 -4.64 -9.07 15.41
CA LYS A 60 -3.47 -8.88 16.30
C LYS A 60 -2.32 -9.81 15.94
N GLU A 61 -2.63 -11.00 15.45
CA GLU A 61 -1.66 -12.00 14.98
C GLU A 61 -1.08 -11.66 13.59
N GLY A 62 -1.52 -10.55 12.99
CA GLY A 62 -1.04 -10.09 11.69
C GLY A 62 -1.71 -10.76 10.49
N LYS A 63 -2.77 -11.54 10.68
CA LYS A 63 -3.54 -12.14 9.58
C LYS A 63 -4.42 -11.09 8.90
N PRO A 64 -4.65 -11.19 7.59
CA PRO A 64 -5.70 -10.41 6.93
C PRO A 64 -7.03 -10.54 7.67
N SER A 65 -7.64 -9.41 8.05
CA SER A 65 -8.99 -9.35 8.61
C SER A 65 -10.03 -9.27 7.50
N GLU A 66 -11.33 -9.30 7.85
CA GLU A 66 -12.42 -9.04 6.91
C GLU A 66 -12.31 -7.64 6.27
N TYR A 67 -11.79 -6.65 7.00
CA TYR A 67 -11.59 -5.29 6.47
C TYR A 67 -10.46 -5.25 5.45
N THR A 68 -9.35 -5.92 5.73
CA THR A 68 -8.21 -6.08 4.83
C THR A 68 -8.65 -6.78 3.54
N GLU A 69 -9.31 -7.95 3.65
CA GLU A 69 -9.83 -8.69 2.49
C GLU A 69 -10.82 -7.85 1.67
N ARG A 70 -11.78 -7.20 2.33
CA ARG A 70 -12.79 -6.34 1.67
C ARG A 70 -12.14 -5.20 0.89
N ARG A 71 -11.09 -4.59 1.43
CA ARG A 71 -10.37 -3.50 0.76
C ARG A 71 -9.76 -3.98 -0.54
N TYR A 72 -8.95 -5.02 -0.51
CA TYR A 72 -8.28 -5.56 -1.70
C TYR A 72 -9.25 -6.17 -2.72
N VAL A 73 -10.32 -6.82 -2.28
CA VAL A 73 -11.40 -7.29 -3.17
C VAL A 73 -12.06 -6.10 -3.90
N ARG A 74 -12.33 -4.99 -3.22
CA ARG A 74 -12.90 -3.79 -3.85
C ARG A 74 -11.96 -3.15 -4.87
N GLU A 75 -10.67 -3.15 -4.60
CA GLU A 75 -9.64 -2.65 -5.52
C GLU A 75 -9.60 -3.50 -6.81
N ALA A 76 -9.69 -4.82 -6.67
CA ALA A 76 -9.79 -5.73 -7.81
C ALA A 76 -11.08 -5.51 -8.62
N ILE A 77 -12.23 -5.39 -7.95
CA ILE A 77 -13.52 -5.09 -8.59
C ILE A 77 -13.45 -3.73 -9.32
N GLY A 78 -12.72 -2.75 -8.76
CA GLY A 78 -12.50 -1.44 -9.36
C GLY A 78 -11.69 -1.45 -10.67
N GLY A 79 -11.13 -2.59 -11.07
CA GLY A 79 -10.46 -2.75 -12.35
C GLY A 79 -8.98 -2.39 -12.37
N SER A 80 -8.33 -2.32 -11.22
CA SER A 80 -6.88 -2.09 -11.16
C SER A 80 -6.11 -3.25 -11.78
N GLY A 81 -5.19 -2.96 -12.71
CA GLY A 81 -4.31 -3.97 -13.31
C GLY A 81 -3.20 -4.44 -12.37
N ILE A 82 -2.82 -3.57 -11.43
CA ILE A 82 -1.83 -3.85 -10.37
C ILE A 82 -2.44 -3.52 -9.02
N ILE A 83 -2.30 -4.42 -8.06
CA ILE A 83 -2.58 -4.16 -6.66
C ILE A 83 -1.29 -4.40 -5.88
N TRP A 84 -0.68 -3.32 -5.43
CA TRP A 84 0.50 -3.38 -4.58
C TRP A 84 0.05 -3.36 -3.13
N TYR A 85 0.20 -4.48 -2.46
CA TYR A 85 -0.20 -4.64 -1.07
C TYR A 85 0.59 -3.70 -0.16
N GLU A 86 -0.04 -3.31 0.92
CA GLU A 86 0.58 -2.55 2.01
C GLU A 86 1.86 -3.21 2.54
N ALA A 87 2.61 -2.47 3.36
CA ALA A 87 3.79 -2.97 4.02
C ALA A 87 3.44 -4.16 4.93
N ILE A 88 3.96 -5.34 4.61
CA ILE A 88 3.76 -6.60 5.35
C ILE A 88 5.05 -6.89 6.08
N SER A 89 5.01 -6.97 7.39
CA SER A 89 6.18 -7.34 8.19
C SER A 89 6.53 -8.81 8.00
N LEU A 90 7.82 -9.12 8.03
CA LEU A 90 8.34 -10.50 7.96
C LEU A 90 8.65 -11.07 9.35
N VAL A 91 8.79 -10.19 10.36
CA VAL A 91 9.11 -10.54 11.74
C VAL A 91 8.26 -9.72 12.70
N GLU A 92 7.94 -10.26 13.88
CA GLU A 92 7.06 -9.60 14.85
C GLU A 92 7.66 -8.25 15.31
N GLU A 93 8.94 -8.23 15.62
CA GLU A 93 9.64 -7.02 16.09
C GLU A 93 9.77 -5.93 15.02
N GLY A 94 9.63 -6.29 13.74
CA GLY A 94 9.66 -5.35 12.62
C GLY A 94 8.34 -4.63 12.35
N ARG A 95 7.26 -4.95 13.07
CA ARG A 95 5.94 -4.35 12.84
C ARG A 95 5.90 -2.88 13.27
N SER A 96 5.18 -2.07 12.49
CA SER A 96 4.92 -0.65 12.77
C SER A 96 3.82 -0.46 13.82
N SER A 97 2.94 -1.45 13.98
CA SER A 97 1.82 -1.46 14.94
C SER A 97 1.33 -2.88 15.18
N GLN A 98 0.55 -3.09 16.23
CA GLN A 98 -0.07 -4.39 16.51
C GLN A 98 -1.05 -4.86 15.42
N THR A 99 -1.50 -3.95 14.57
CA THR A 99 -2.46 -4.24 13.50
C THR A 99 -1.86 -4.09 12.10
N GLN A 100 -0.53 -4.07 11.99
CA GLN A 100 0.15 -4.26 10.71
C GLN A 100 0.11 -5.74 10.31
N LEU A 101 -0.03 -6.02 9.02
CA LEU A 101 0.09 -7.37 8.47
C LEU A 101 1.47 -7.98 8.77
N LEU A 102 1.48 -9.24 9.14
CA LEU A 102 2.68 -10.06 9.37
C LEU A 102 2.54 -11.36 8.58
N ILE A 103 3.52 -11.67 7.75
CA ILE A 103 3.56 -12.96 7.04
C ILE A 103 4.59 -13.89 7.68
N ASN A 104 4.13 -15.06 8.08
CA ASN A 104 4.94 -16.13 8.61
C ASN A 104 4.26 -17.48 8.27
N GLU A 105 4.82 -18.58 8.69
CA GLU A 105 4.28 -19.93 8.41
C GLU A 105 2.83 -20.10 8.91
N GLU A 106 2.52 -19.56 10.10
CA GLU A 106 1.18 -19.66 10.71
C GLU A 106 0.12 -18.83 9.97
N ASN A 107 0.54 -17.76 9.30
CA ASN A 107 -0.34 -16.80 8.62
C ASN A 107 -0.45 -17.04 7.11
N LEU A 108 0.47 -17.80 6.52
CA LEU A 108 0.60 -17.99 5.07
C LEU A 108 -0.71 -18.39 4.39
N ASP A 109 -1.45 -19.32 4.98
CA ASP A 109 -2.71 -19.78 4.38
C ASP A 109 -3.81 -18.72 4.39
N ALA A 110 -3.79 -17.78 5.34
CA ALA A 110 -4.71 -16.65 5.32
C ALA A 110 -4.40 -15.70 4.15
N PHE A 111 -3.12 -15.45 3.87
CA PHE A 111 -2.70 -14.66 2.70
C PHE A 111 -3.03 -15.36 1.37
N LYS A 112 -2.82 -16.68 1.27
CA LYS A 112 -3.23 -17.44 0.07
C LYS A 112 -4.72 -17.28 -0.21
N ARG A 113 -5.57 -17.51 0.80
CA ARG A 113 -7.03 -17.33 0.66
C ARG A 113 -7.43 -15.91 0.28
N MET A 114 -6.78 -14.89 0.84
CA MET A 114 -7.01 -13.50 0.45
C MET A 114 -6.65 -13.28 -1.02
N ASN A 115 -5.48 -13.77 -1.46
CA ASN A 115 -5.03 -13.65 -2.85
C ASN A 115 -6.01 -14.29 -3.83
N GLU A 116 -6.51 -15.50 -3.52
CA GLU A 116 -7.51 -16.21 -4.32
C GLU A 116 -8.79 -15.36 -4.46
N LYS A 117 -9.35 -14.88 -3.34
CA LYS A 117 -10.53 -14.01 -3.34
C LYS A 117 -10.35 -12.74 -4.18
N VAL A 118 -9.18 -12.10 -4.08
CA VAL A 118 -8.85 -10.87 -4.83
C VAL A 118 -8.79 -11.15 -6.32
N LYS A 119 -8.11 -12.23 -6.73
CA LYS A 119 -8.02 -12.66 -8.13
C LYS A 119 -9.39 -13.05 -8.71
N GLU A 120 -10.14 -13.89 -8.00
CA GLU A 120 -11.49 -14.28 -8.40
C GLU A 120 -12.41 -13.07 -8.57
N ALA A 121 -12.33 -12.09 -7.66
CA ALA A 121 -13.12 -10.87 -7.76
C ALA A 121 -12.75 -10.04 -8.98
N GLY A 122 -11.47 -9.94 -9.34
CA GLY A 122 -10.99 -9.28 -10.55
C GLY A 122 -11.50 -9.97 -11.80
N VAL A 123 -11.37 -11.31 -11.90
CA VAL A 123 -11.87 -12.10 -13.02
C VAL A 123 -13.37 -11.94 -13.17
N LYS A 124 -14.12 -12.05 -12.08
CA LYS A 124 -15.59 -11.93 -12.11
C LYS A 124 -16.07 -10.56 -12.57
N ALA A 125 -15.41 -9.49 -12.13
CA ALA A 125 -15.83 -8.13 -12.42
C ALA A 125 -15.31 -7.60 -13.76
N ASN A 126 -14.09 -7.96 -14.14
CA ASN A 126 -13.36 -7.32 -15.24
C ASN A 126 -12.81 -8.28 -16.30
N GLY A 127 -12.90 -9.60 -16.08
CA GLY A 127 -12.42 -10.62 -16.99
C GLY A 127 -10.91 -10.92 -16.90
N TYR A 128 -10.21 -10.40 -15.89
CA TYR A 128 -8.76 -10.64 -15.69
C TYR A 128 -8.38 -10.67 -14.21
N GLU A 129 -7.26 -11.33 -13.91
CA GLU A 129 -6.60 -11.25 -12.61
C GLU A 129 -5.72 -10.01 -12.54
N PRO A 130 -5.78 -9.20 -11.46
CA PRO A 130 -4.78 -8.16 -11.22
C PRO A 130 -3.42 -8.79 -10.88
N LEU A 131 -2.32 -8.12 -11.25
CA LEU A 131 -1.01 -8.46 -10.75
C LEU A 131 -0.92 -8.03 -9.27
N LEU A 132 -0.67 -9.00 -8.38
CA LEU A 132 -0.50 -8.75 -6.95
C LEU A 132 0.98 -8.64 -6.61
N ILE A 133 1.37 -7.57 -5.92
CA ILE A 133 2.74 -7.31 -5.49
C ILE A 133 2.75 -7.22 -3.97
N MET A 134 3.59 -8.01 -3.30
CA MET A 134 3.83 -7.90 -1.87
C MET A 134 4.95 -6.89 -1.60
N GLN A 135 4.75 -6.03 -0.62
CA GLN A 135 5.78 -5.17 -0.07
C GLN A 135 6.28 -5.75 1.25
N SER A 136 7.44 -6.40 1.24
CA SER A 136 8.10 -6.83 2.47
C SER A 136 8.62 -5.62 3.24
N ASN A 137 8.47 -5.63 4.55
CA ASN A 137 8.79 -4.48 5.40
C ASN A 137 9.42 -4.89 6.73
N HIS A 138 10.32 -4.03 7.20
CA HIS A 138 10.76 -3.97 8.58
C HIS A 138 10.78 -2.50 9.00
N SER A 139 10.04 -2.15 10.06
CA SER A 139 9.83 -0.75 10.43
C SER A 139 11.04 -0.10 11.10
N GLY A 140 12.03 -0.90 11.50
CA GLY A 140 13.31 -0.41 12.01
C GLY A 140 13.16 0.58 13.16
N ARG A 141 13.60 1.81 12.96
CA ARG A 141 13.47 2.92 13.92
C ARG A 141 12.04 3.16 14.38
N TYR A 142 11.06 2.84 13.53
CA TYR A 142 9.64 3.02 13.81
C TYR A 142 8.93 1.75 14.26
N SER A 143 9.68 0.67 14.53
CA SER A 143 9.13 -0.56 15.07
C SER A 143 8.35 -0.30 16.35
N ASN A 144 7.14 -0.88 16.41
CA ASN A 144 6.17 -0.62 17.47
C ASN A 144 5.26 -1.84 17.68
N PRO A 145 5.83 -3.06 17.79
CA PRO A 145 5.05 -4.26 18.01
C PRO A 145 4.24 -4.14 19.30
N GLY A 146 3.01 -4.62 19.29
CA GLY A 146 2.13 -4.53 20.46
C GLY A 146 1.82 -3.10 20.90
N ASN A 147 1.95 -2.10 20.02
CA ASN A 147 1.79 -0.67 20.29
C ASN A 147 2.75 -0.14 21.37
N ARG A 148 3.93 -0.70 21.46
CA ARG A 148 5.03 -0.25 22.31
C ARG A 148 6.25 0.03 21.45
N PRO A 149 6.81 1.25 21.47
CA PRO A 149 8.01 1.58 20.72
C PRO A 149 9.14 0.57 21.01
N HIS A 150 9.67 0.00 19.94
CA HIS A 150 10.79 -0.95 20.01
C HIS A 150 11.73 -0.68 18.83
N PRO A 151 12.42 0.48 18.85
CA PRO A 151 13.27 0.87 17.73
C PRO A 151 14.43 -0.11 17.55
N LEU A 152 14.63 -0.57 16.33
CA LEU A 152 15.78 -1.36 15.89
C LEU A 152 16.50 -0.54 14.80
N ILE A 153 17.77 -0.18 15.01
CA ILE A 153 18.47 0.76 14.16
C ILE A 153 19.84 0.24 13.76
N ALA A 154 20.28 0.52 12.53
CA ALA A 154 21.64 0.21 12.11
C ALA A 154 22.65 1.23 12.67
N GLN A 155 22.23 2.49 12.88
CA GLN A 155 23.08 3.56 13.42
C GLN A 155 22.26 4.67 14.06
N ARG A 156 22.93 5.43 14.92
CA ARG A 156 22.38 6.65 15.54
C ARG A 156 22.13 7.74 14.51
N ASN A 157 21.05 8.49 14.70
CA ASN A 157 20.74 9.69 13.94
C ASN A 157 20.08 10.74 14.83
N ALA A 158 20.85 11.74 15.24
CA ALA A 158 20.41 12.76 16.21
C ALA A 158 19.14 13.50 15.79
N TYR A 159 18.93 13.73 14.48
CA TYR A 159 17.73 14.40 13.99
C TYR A 159 16.49 13.52 14.13
N LEU A 160 16.56 12.24 13.69
CA LEU A 160 15.43 11.33 13.78
C LEU A 160 15.06 10.97 15.22
N GLU A 161 16.04 10.98 16.12
CA GLU A 161 15.85 10.69 17.55
C GLU A 161 15.11 11.80 18.30
N THR A 162 14.96 12.99 17.71
CA THR A 162 14.06 14.02 18.23
C THR A 162 12.59 13.62 18.14
N PHE A 163 12.25 12.74 17.21
CA PHE A 163 10.87 12.24 17.01
C PHE A 163 10.63 10.88 17.66
N ARG A 164 11.66 10.03 17.73
CA ARG A 164 11.62 8.71 18.36
C ARG A 164 12.93 8.44 19.07
N SER A 165 12.87 8.36 20.39
CA SER A 165 14.04 8.05 21.21
C SER A 165 14.58 6.68 20.86
N ALA A 166 15.86 6.61 20.52
CA ALA A 166 16.63 5.39 20.38
C ALA A 166 17.99 5.64 21.04
N ASP A 167 18.53 4.66 21.72
CA ASP A 167 19.86 4.69 22.31
C ASP A 167 20.75 3.58 21.73
N ASP A 168 21.94 3.41 22.25
CA ASP A 168 22.89 2.44 21.74
C ASP A 168 22.44 0.99 21.89
N SER A 169 21.52 0.71 22.83
CA SER A 169 20.93 -0.62 23.00
C SER A 169 19.98 -1.02 21.85
N CYS A 170 19.54 -0.03 21.07
CA CYS A 170 18.68 -0.25 19.90
C CYS A 170 19.48 -0.58 18.62
N ILE A 171 20.82 -0.48 18.67
CA ILE A 171 21.67 -0.78 17.50
C ILE A 171 21.73 -2.30 17.30
N VAL A 172 21.37 -2.74 16.10
CA VAL A 172 21.49 -4.13 15.68
C VAL A 172 22.70 -4.32 14.76
N SER A 173 23.30 -5.49 14.78
CA SER A 173 24.42 -5.84 13.92
C SER A 173 23.93 -6.22 12.51
N ASP A 174 24.87 -6.26 11.55
CA ASP A 174 24.60 -6.72 10.18
C ASP A 174 24.14 -8.20 10.15
N ASP A 175 24.52 -9.00 11.16
CA ASP A 175 24.07 -10.39 11.28
C ASP A 175 22.57 -10.52 11.61
N TYR A 176 21.94 -9.44 12.07
CA TYR A 176 20.50 -9.41 12.31
C TYR A 176 19.70 -9.23 11.01
N LEU A 177 20.29 -8.56 10.02
CA LEU A 177 19.64 -8.22 8.74
C LEU A 177 19.72 -9.36 7.74
#